data_cddf49d4b3cd4e95410343fbf0efb280
#
_entry.id   cddf49d4b3cd4e95410343fbf0efb280
#
_cell.length_a   1.000
_cell.length_b   1.000
_cell.length_c   1.000
_cell.angle_alpha   90.00
_cell.angle_beta   90.00
_cell.angle_gamma   90.00
#
_symmetry.space_group_name_H-M   'P 1'
#
loop_
_entity.id
_entity.type
_entity.pdbx_description
1 polymer ?
#
loop_
_entity_poly.entity_id
_entity_poly.type
_entity_poly.pdbx_seq_one_letter_code
_entity_poly.pdbx_strand_id
1 'polypeptide(L)'
;VNETTPNDVARLLHVILRASTDAGFSASIGVTPALAELALEMLSRQRLRARLPFLLPVDTRVAHKTGTSGTTYNDVGIVYRGDMPRFILAVYTSDVPAILPDGRAAPGATSKLIGTLARLCWDSLA
;
A
#
# COMPACT_ATOMS: atom_id res chain seq x y z
N VAL A 1 6.70 -18.70 12.39
CA VAL A 1 6.07 -18.20 11.16
C VAL A 1 5.68 -16.75 11.37
N ASN A 2 6.06 -15.87 10.47
CA ASN A 2 5.63 -14.48 10.48
C ASN A 2 4.31 -14.37 9.70
N GLU A 3 3.23 -14.08 10.40
CA GLU A 3 1.90 -13.89 9.82
C GLU A 3 1.40 -12.48 10.10
N THR A 4 0.67 -11.91 9.15
CA THR A 4 0.04 -10.60 9.28
C THR A 4 -1.26 -10.57 8.47
N THR A 5 -2.15 -9.64 8.80
CA THR A 5 -3.39 -9.42 8.08
C THR A 5 -3.38 -8.06 7.36
N PRO A 6 -4.24 -7.84 6.35
CA PRO A 6 -4.42 -6.52 5.76
C PRO A 6 -4.72 -5.43 6.80
N ASN A 7 -5.54 -5.76 7.81
CA ASN A 7 -5.86 -4.82 8.90
C ASN A 7 -4.65 -4.45 9.74
N ASP A 8 -3.79 -5.42 10.08
CA ASP A 8 -2.59 -5.15 10.89
C ASP A 8 -1.64 -4.21 10.16
N VAL A 9 -1.42 -4.44 8.86
CA VAL A 9 -0.53 -3.60 8.07
C VAL A 9 -1.15 -2.23 7.81
N ALA A 10 -2.46 -2.13 7.59
CA ALA A 10 -3.14 -0.85 7.47
C ALA A 10 -3.02 -0.03 8.78
N ARG A 11 -3.16 -0.68 9.94
CA ARG A 11 -2.91 -0.05 11.25
C ARG A 11 -1.47 0.40 11.42
N LEU A 12 -0.51 -0.44 11.03
CA LEU A 12 0.91 -0.07 11.07
C LEU A 12 1.20 1.18 10.23
N LEU A 13 0.69 1.24 9.00
CA LEU A 13 0.84 2.41 8.14
C LEU A 13 0.17 3.66 8.75
N HIS A 14 -0.99 3.51 9.38
CA HIS A 14 -1.64 4.61 10.09
C HIS A 14 -0.82 5.09 11.30
N VAL A 15 -0.24 4.17 12.07
CA VAL A 15 0.66 4.51 13.18
C VAL A 15 1.87 5.29 12.69
N ILE A 16 2.52 4.86 11.61
CA ILE A 16 3.67 5.56 11.01
C ILE A 16 3.24 6.96 10.53
N LEU A 17 2.12 7.05 9.84
CA LEU A 17 1.58 8.33 9.35
C LEU A 17 1.29 9.29 10.51
N ARG A 18 0.64 8.82 11.56
CA ARG A 18 0.37 9.63 12.75
C ARG A 18 1.65 10.06 13.47
N ALA A 19 2.60 9.16 13.62
CA ALA A 19 3.87 9.45 14.29
C ALA A 19 4.69 10.51 13.55
N SER A 20 4.54 10.66 12.23
CA SER A 20 5.25 11.67 11.45
C SER A 20 4.78 13.11 11.74
N THR A 21 3.57 13.29 12.27
CA THR A 21 2.94 14.62 12.50
C THR A 21 2.56 14.89 13.94
N ASP A 22 2.55 13.89 14.80
CA ASP A 22 2.16 13.98 16.22
C ASP A 22 3.36 13.58 17.11
N ALA A 23 4.11 14.60 17.58
CA ALA A 23 5.30 14.41 18.41
C ALA A 23 4.99 13.71 19.76
N GLY A 24 3.83 14.00 20.35
CA GLY A 24 3.41 13.35 21.60
C GLY A 24 3.12 11.87 21.39
N PHE A 25 2.41 11.54 20.31
CA PHE A 25 2.14 10.16 19.93
C PHE A 25 3.43 9.41 19.58
N SER A 26 4.31 10.00 18.77
CA SER A 26 5.57 9.35 18.38
C SER A 26 6.46 9.05 19.58
N ALA A 27 6.56 9.99 20.54
CA ALA A 27 7.28 9.77 21.79
C ALA A 27 6.68 8.61 22.59
N SER A 28 5.35 8.49 22.66
CA SER A 28 4.65 7.41 23.39
C SER A 28 4.93 6.01 22.86
N ILE A 29 5.31 5.88 21.58
CA ILE A 29 5.66 4.59 20.95
C ILE A 29 7.17 4.42 20.74
N GLY A 30 8.00 5.31 21.27
CA GLY A 30 9.46 5.22 21.19
C GLY A 30 10.05 5.51 19.80
N VAL A 31 9.36 6.29 18.97
CA VAL A 31 9.79 6.70 17.63
C VAL A 31 9.89 8.22 17.57
N THR A 32 10.75 8.77 16.70
CA THR A 32 10.76 10.21 16.42
C THR A 32 9.91 10.54 15.19
N PRO A 33 9.31 11.74 15.10
CA PRO A 33 8.62 12.17 13.88
C PRO A 33 9.50 12.07 12.63
N ALA A 34 10.76 12.46 12.73
CA ALA A 34 11.73 12.37 11.63
C ALA A 34 11.96 10.93 11.13
N LEU A 35 12.01 9.96 12.05
CA LEU A 35 12.14 8.55 11.67
C LEU A 35 10.87 8.03 10.98
N ALA A 36 9.69 8.41 11.47
CA ALA A 36 8.42 8.06 10.84
C ALA A 36 8.29 8.69 9.43
N GLU A 37 8.70 9.94 9.28
CA GLU A 37 8.73 10.62 7.97
C GLU A 37 9.71 9.94 7.01
N LEU A 38 10.89 9.58 7.46
CA LEU A 38 11.86 8.81 6.67
C LEU A 38 11.25 7.49 6.17
N ALA A 39 10.52 6.78 7.01
CA ALA A 39 9.82 5.55 6.61
C ALA A 39 8.79 5.82 5.50
N LEU A 40 7.98 6.88 5.61
CA LEU A 40 7.02 7.28 4.58
C LEU A 40 7.71 7.69 3.27
N GLU A 41 8.84 8.37 3.35
CA GLU A 41 9.64 8.74 2.19
C GLU A 41 10.19 7.51 1.47
N MET A 42 10.76 6.54 2.20
CA MET A 42 11.24 5.28 1.64
C MET A 42 10.11 4.51 0.95
N LEU A 43 8.94 4.43 1.55
CA LEU A 43 7.75 3.80 0.96
C LEU A 43 7.27 4.55 -0.29
N SER A 44 7.41 5.89 -0.34
CA SER A 44 7.04 6.71 -1.50
C SER A 44 7.98 6.54 -2.69
N ARG A 45 9.21 6.05 -2.47
CA ARG A 45 10.23 5.83 -3.51
C ARG A 45 10.19 4.44 -4.15
N GLN A 46 9.16 3.65 -3.87
CA GLN A 46 9.04 2.30 -4.45
C GLN A 46 8.96 2.35 -5.97
N ARG A 47 9.75 1.50 -6.63
CA ARG A 47 9.83 1.43 -8.10
C ARG A 47 8.79 0.50 -8.71
N LEU A 48 8.28 -0.47 -7.97
CA LEU A 48 7.29 -1.44 -8.44
C LEU A 48 5.90 -0.82 -8.40
N ARG A 49 5.51 -0.14 -9.46
CA ARG A 49 4.27 0.65 -9.55
C ARG A 49 3.13 -0.05 -10.29
N ALA A 50 3.23 -1.36 -10.52
CA ALA A 50 2.25 -2.11 -11.32
C ALA A 50 0.98 -2.51 -10.54
N ARG A 51 0.86 -2.19 -9.24
CA ARG A 51 -0.28 -2.55 -8.38
C ARG A 51 -1.02 -1.30 -7.91
N LEU A 52 -0.99 -0.94 -6.63
CA LEU A 52 -1.74 0.22 -6.11
C LEU A 52 -1.60 1.49 -6.98
N PRO A 53 -0.39 1.90 -7.41
CA PRO A 53 -0.26 3.11 -8.22
C PRO A 53 -0.72 2.99 -9.68
N PHE A 54 -0.95 1.77 -10.18
CA PHE A 54 -1.03 1.46 -11.62
C PHE A 54 -2.10 2.25 -12.39
N LEU A 55 -3.29 2.41 -11.82
CA LEU A 55 -4.41 3.12 -12.46
C LEU A 55 -4.72 4.48 -11.82
N LEU A 56 -3.90 4.93 -10.88
CA LEU A 56 -4.01 6.27 -10.30
C LEU A 56 -3.45 7.32 -11.26
N PRO A 57 -3.82 8.61 -11.13
CA PRO A 57 -3.17 9.68 -11.90
C PRO A 57 -1.65 9.63 -11.79
N VAL A 58 -0.95 9.97 -12.88
CA VAL A 58 0.50 9.72 -13.05
C VAL A 58 1.34 10.24 -11.88
N ASP A 59 1.05 11.43 -11.38
CA ASP A 59 1.83 12.08 -10.33
C ASP A 59 1.31 11.79 -8.92
N THR A 60 0.42 10.80 -8.77
CA THR A 60 -0.09 10.42 -7.46
C THR A 60 1.03 9.85 -6.60
N ARG A 61 1.30 10.51 -5.46
CA ARG A 61 2.17 9.95 -4.42
C ARG A 61 1.48 8.76 -3.77
N VAL A 62 2.18 7.63 -3.73
CA VAL A 62 1.76 6.42 -3.04
C VAL A 62 2.94 5.91 -2.22
N ALA A 63 2.81 5.96 -0.90
CA ALA A 63 3.77 5.33 0.01
C ALA A 63 3.34 3.88 0.20
N HIS A 64 3.99 2.93 -0.47
CA HIS A 64 3.52 1.55 -0.53
C HIS A 64 4.64 0.51 -0.49
N LYS A 65 4.27 -0.75 -0.24
CA LYS A 65 5.15 -1.91 -0.30
C LYS A 65 4.45 -3.09 -0.90
N THR A 66 5.00 -3.59 -2.00
CA THR A 66 4.55 -4.84 -2.64
C THR A 66 5.12 -6.06 -1.95
N GLY A 67 4.42 -7.17 -2.03
CA GLY A 67 4.90 -8.50 -1.64
C GLY A 67 4.48 -9.54 -2.69
N THR A 68 5.40 -10.42 -3.07
CA THR A 68 5.12 -11.56 -3.96
C THR A 68 5.84 -12.79 -3.44
N SER A 69 5.10 -13.87 -3.23
CA SER A 69 5.66 -15.16 -2.82
C SER A 69 4.76 -16.28 -3.32
N GLY A 70 5.30 -17.14 -4.18
CA GLY A 70 4.53 -18.25 -4.76
C GLY A 70 3.26 -17.76 -5.46
N THR A 71 2.10 -18.14 -4.92
CA THR A 71 0.77 -17.80 -5.43
C THR A 71 0.16 -16.55 -4.81
N THR A 72 0.96 -15.78 -4.06
CA THR A 72 0.54 -14.58 -3.31
C THR A 72 1.05 -13.32 -3.97
N TYR A 73 0.17 -12.35 -4.15
CA TYR A 73 0.48 -11.03 -4.72
C TYR A 73 -0.19 -9.96 -3.86
N ASN A 74 0.60 -9.18 -3.15
CA ASN A 74 0.11 -8.19 -2.20
C ASN A 74 0.62 -6.79 -2.54
N ASP A 75 -0.14 -5.77 -2.16
CA ASP A 75 0.33 -4.39 -2.07
C ASP A 75 -0.42 -3.67 -0.95
N VAL A 76 0.28 -2.88 -0.19
CA VAL A 76 -0.26 -2.08 0.91
C VAL A 76 0.31 -0.68 0.85
N GLY A 77 -0.50 0.34 1.07
CA GLY A 77 0.01 1.70 0.94
C GLY A 77 -0.94 2.79 1.39
N ILE A 78 -0.36 3.97 1.54
CA ILE A 78 -1.05 5.23 1.78
C ILE A 78 -1.10 5.98 0.46
N VAL A 79 -2.28 6.37 0.04
CA VAL A 79 -2.52 7.14 -1.18
C VAL A 79 -2.73 8.61 -0.82
N TYR A 80 -2.05 9.50 -1.53
CA TYR A 80 -2.09 10.94 -1.30
C TYR A 80 -2.76 11.68 -2.46
N ARG A 81 -3.39 12.81 -2.17
CA ARG A 81 -3.77 13.81 -3.17
C ARG A 81 -2.95 15.09 -2.88
N GLY A 82 -2.01 15.39 -3.76
CA GLY A 82 -0.93 16.31 -3.40
C GLY A 82 -0.17 15.77 -2.19
N ASP A 83 0.01 16.58 -1.17
CA ASP A 83 0.69 16.19 0.06
C ASP A 83 -0.26 15.64 1.15
N MET A 84 -1.56 15.61 0.88
CA MET A 84 -2.55 15.16 1.85
C MET A 84 -2.83 13.67 1.73
N PRO A 85 -2.62 12.86 2.80
CA PRO A 85 -3.04 11.46 2.83
C PRO A 85 -4.57 11.37 2.74
N ARG A 86 -5.07 10.50 1.89
CA ARG A 86 -6.51 10.35 1.64
C ARG A 86 -7.08 9.04 2.14
N PHE A 87 -6.39 7.95 1.86
CA PHE A 87 -6.80 6.64 2.36
C PHE A 87 -5.60 5.69 2.45
N ILE A 88 -5.76 4.64 3.24
CA ILE A 88 -4.85 3.50 3.30
C ILE A 88 -5.59 2.33 2.66
N LEU A 89 -4.91 1.62 1.76
CA LEU A 89 -5.42 0.41 1.15
C LEU A 89 -4.42 -0.73 1.33
N ALA A 90 -4.89 -1.84 1.85
CA ALA A 90 -4.13 -3.07 2.00
C ALA A 90 -4.85 -4.20 1.26
N VAL A 91 -4.20 -4.76 0.25
CA VAL A 91 -4.76 -5.86 -0.56
C VAL A 91 -3.84 -7.06 -0.46
N TYR A 92 -4.36 -8.15 0.06
CA TYR A 92 -3.71 -9.44 0.09
C TYR A 92 -4.45 -10.41 -0.82
N THR A 93 -3.70 -11.19 -1.57
CA THR A 93 -4.24 -12.32 -2.36
C THR A 93 -3.55 -13.61 -1.91
N SER A 94 -4.24 -14.74 -2.03
CA SER A 94 -3.68 -16.07 -1.75
C SER A 94 -4.21 -17.09 -2.75
N ASP A 95 -3.45 -18.15 -2.94
CA ASP A 95 -3.84 -19.30 -3.77
C ASP A 95 -4.24 -18.92 -5.20
N VAL A 96 -3.60 -17.88 -5.75
CA VAL A 96 -3.87 -17.45 -7.12
C VAL A 96 -3.23 -18.45 -8.09
N PRO A 97 -4.01 -19.12 -8.95
CA PRO A 97 -3.46 -20.08 -9.91
C PRO A 97 -2.58 -19.36 -10.94
N ALA A 98 -1.50 -20.00 -11.39
CA ALA A 98 -0.56 -19.40 -12.34
C ALA A 98 -1.24 -18.88 -13.63
N ILE A 99 -2.24 -19.59 -14.10
CA ILE A 99 -3.13 -19.19 -15.19
C ILE A 99 -4.56 -19.18 -14.63
N LEU A 100 -5.23 -18.06 -14.79
CA LEU A 100 -6.62 -17.87 -14.38
C LEU A 100 -7.57 -18.64 -15.30
N PRO A 101 -8.83 -18.92 -14.88
CA PRO A 101 -9.82 -19.62 -15.71
C PRO A 101 -10.08 -18.95 -17.07
N ASP A 102 -9.87 -17.65 -17.19
CA ASP A 102 -10.01 -16.88 -18.43
C ASP A 102 -8.73 -16.85 -19.29
N GLY A 103 -7.69 -17.62 -18.93
CA GLY A 103 -6.43 -17.75 -19.66
C GLY A 103 -5.39 -16.68 -19.36
N ARG A 104 -5.69 -15.68 -18.50
CA ARG A 104 -4.71 -14.65 -18.15
C ARG A 104 -3.67 -15.17 -17.14
N ALA A 105 -2.42 -14.71 -17.29
CA ALA A 105 -1.37 -14.99 -16.32
C ALA A 105 -1.61 -14.25 -15.01
N ALA A 106 -1.41 -14.93 -13.88
CA ALA A 106 -1.67 -14.43 -12.54
C ALA A 106 -0.98 -13.08 -12.21
N PRO A 107 0.31 -12.87 -12.49
CA PRO A 107 1.00 -11.64 -12.11
C PRO A 107 0.35 -10.38 -12.71
N GLY A 108 0.00 -10.41 -13.99
CA GLY A 108 -0.64 -9.29 -14.68
C GLY A 108 -2.08 -9.06 -14.22
N ALA A 109 -2.85 -10.13 -14.09
CA ALA A 109 -4.26 -10.08 -13.71
C ALA A 109 -4.43 -9.57 -12.27
N THR A 110 -3.66 -10.07 -11.31
CA THR A 110 -3.71 -9.61 -9.92
C THR A 110 -3.19 -8.20 -9.76
N SER A 111 -2.14 -7.82 -10.47
CA SER A 111 -1.65 -6.44 -10.47
C SER A 111 -2.73 -5.46 -10.97
N LYS A 112 -3.42 -5.81 -12.05
CA LYS A 112 -4.53 -5.01 -12.57
C LYS A 112 -5.71 -4.95 -11.59
N LEU A 113 -6.05 -6.06 -10.93
CA LEU A 113 -7.10 -6.08 -9.90
C LEU A 113 -6.78 -5.11 -8.76
N ILE A 114 -5.56 -5.17 -8.22
CA ILE A 114 -5.13 -4.29 -7.12
C ILE A 114 -5.18 -2.82 -7.57
N GLY A 115 -4.69 -2.51 -8.77
CA GLY A 115 -4.79 -1.16 -9.34
C GLY A 115 -6.23 -0.68 -9.55
N THR A 116 -7.14 -1.59 -9.95
CA THR A 116 -8.57 -1.28 -10.09
C THR A 116 -9.20 -0.94 -8.75
N LEU A 117 -8.91 -1.72 -7.70
CA LEU A 117 -9.38 -1.42 -6.34
C LEU A 117 -8.89 -0.05 -5.86
N ALA A 118 -7.61 0.25 -6.08
CA ALA A 118 -7.06 1.56 -5.73
C ALA A 118 -7.74 2.70 -6.50
N ARG A 119 -8.04 2.48 -7.78
CA ARG A 119 -8.76 3.46 -8.61
C ARG A 119 -10.19 3.71 -8.12
N LEU A 120 -10.93 2.65 -7.77
CA LEU A 120 -12.27 2.78 -7.21
C LEU A 120 -12.27 3.56 -5.88
N CYS A 121 -11.30 3.28 -5.01
CA CYS A 121 -11.12 4.06 -3.78
C CYS A 121 -10.78 5.52 -4.08
N TRP A 122 -9.92 5.78 -5.05
CA TRP A 122 -9.58 7.14 -5.49
C TRP A 122 -10.80 7.91 -5.96
N ASP A 123 -11.62 7.33 -6.80
CA ASP A 123 -12.80 7.97 -7.35
C ASP A 123 -13.87 8.23 -6.29
N SER A 124 -13.91 7.42 -5.22
CA SER A 124 -14.92 7.50 -4.15
C SER A 124 -14.47 8.29 -2.93
N LEU A 125 -13.17 8.28 -2.59
CA LEU A 125 -12.64 8.78 -1.30
C LEU A 125 -11.66 9.94 -1.45
N ALA A 126 -11.10 10.14 -2.61
CA ALA A 126 -10.04 11.13 -2.79
C ALA A 126 -10.52 12.54 -3.20
#